data_5c83c02b737b09b882d05049d1e064c9
#
_entry.id   5c83c02b737b09b882d05049d1e064c9
#
_cell.length_a   1.000
_cell.length_b   1.000
_cell.length_c   1.000
_cell.angle_alpha   90.00
_cell.angle_beta   90.00
_cell.angle_gamma   90.00
#
_symmetry.space_group_name_H-M   'P 1'
#
loop_
_entity.id
_entity.type
_entity.pdbx_description
1 polymer ?
#
loop_
_entity_poly.entity_id
_entity_poly.type
_entity_poly.pdbx_seq_one_letter_code
_entity_poly.pdbx_strand_id
1 'polypeptide(L)'
;TTKEMIEAVKEAGFGTVRIPITWAQHLDENYVIDDEWLARVKQIVDWVLECEMYAIINIHHDDTFWLITDKAHEENATAVITAIWSQVSEYFKDYDERLIFETMNEPRVVGCDTEWSGIPEHYEVVNNLNFAALKAIRESGGKNESRFVSITTYAARCEIKPVSALRLPDDPHVLVSIHCYYGTA
;
A
#
# COMPACT_ATOMS: atom_id res chain seq x y z
N THR A 1 12.52 10.91 -8.94
CA THR A 1 11.58 12.01 -8.64
C THR A 1 12.32 13.19 -8.07
N THR A 2 12.06 14.40 -8.56
CA THR A 2 12.60 15.67 -8.06
C THR A 2 11.45 16.60 -7.64
N LYS A 3 11.78 17.69 -6.92
CA LYS A 3 10.78 18.66 -6.47
C LYS A 3 10.11 19.35 -7.67
N GLU A 4 10.87 19.71 -8.68
CA GLU A 4 10.36 20.34 -9.90
C GLU A 4 9.35 19.47 -10.66
N MET A 5 9.53 18.14 -10.62
CA MET A 5 8.55 17.20 -11.19
C MET A 5 7.21 17.25 -10.43
N ILE A 6 7.25 17.35 -9.10
CA ILE A 6 6.04 17.47 -8.26
C ILE A 6 5.34 18.81 -8.51
N GLU A 7 6.11 19.90 -8.60
CA GLU A 7 5.60 21.22 -8.90
C GLU A 7 4.92 21.25 -10.28
N ALA A 8 5.52 20.64 -11.30
CA ALA A 8 4.91 20.53 -12.64
C ALA A 8 3.59 19.71 -12.63
N VAL A 9 3.49 18.67 -11.78
CA VAL A 9 2.23 17.92 -11.60
C VAL A 9 1.14 18.83 -10.99
N LYS A 10 1.50 19.66 -10.00
CA LYS A 10 0.57 20.65 -9.42
C LYS A 10 0.13 21.70 -10.46
N GLU A 11 1.06 22.24 -11.23
CA GLU A 11 0.78 23.22 -12.29
C GLU A 11 -0.13 22.63 -13.37
N ALA A 12 -0.03 21.33 -13.64
CA ALA A 12 -0.94 20.62 -14.56
C ALA A 12 -2.35 20.41 -13.98
N GLY A 13 -2.62 20.83 -12.74
CA GLY A 13 -3.95 20.80 -12.11
C GLY A 13 -4.26 19.52 -11.33
N PHE A 14 -3.29 18.65 -11.08
CA PHE A 14 -3.51 17.46 -10.25
C PHE A 14 -3.56 17.82 -8.75
N GLY A 15 -4.45 17.15 -8.02
CA GLY A 15 -4.63 17.32 -6.57
C GLY A 15 -4.03 16.19 -5.73
N THR A 16 -3.52 15.13 -6.38
CA THR A 16 -3.01 13.93 -5.68
C THR A 16 -1.83 13.34 -6.43
N VAL A 17 -0.83 12.88 -5.69
CA VAL A 17 0.30 12.10 -6.23
C VAL A 17 0.34 10.76 -5.51
N ARG A 18 0.26 9.66 -6.26
CA ARG A 18 0.53 8.31 -5.76
C ARG A 18 2.00 7.99 -5.98
N ILE A 19 2.69 7.62 -4.91
CA ILE A 19 4.14 7.38 -4.84
C ILE A 19 4.36 5.87 -4.70
N PRO A 20 4.69 5.16 -5.79
CA PRO A 20 5.00 3.74 -5.74
C PRO A 20 6.30 3.49 -4.97
N ILE A 21 6.28 2.63 -3.95
CA ILE A 21 7.43 2.34 -3.11
C ILE A 21 7.64 0.83 -3.01
N THR A 22 8.83 0.36 -3.38
CA THR A 22 9.28 -1.01 -3.13
C THR A 22 10.14 -1.01 -1.88
N TRP A 23 9.85 -1.90 -0.95
CA TRP A 23 10.53 -1.98 0.35
C TRP A 23 11.50 -3.15 0.44
N ALA A 24 11.27 -4.24 -0.29
CA ALA A 24 12.00 -5.51 -0.16
C ALA A 24 13.53 -5.36 -0.21
N GLN A 25 14.07 -4.48 -1.06
CA GLN A 25 15.51 -4.25 -1.21
C GLN A 25 16.08 -3.30 -0.15
N HIS A 26 15.24 -2.76 0.72
CA HIS A 26 15.56 -1.79 1.77
C HIS A 26 15.18 -2.30 3.16
N LEU A 27 15.03 -3.62 3.31
CA LEU A 27 14.82 -4.31 4.58
C LEU A 27 16.08 -5.11 4.93
N ASP A 28 16.45 -5.09 6.20
CA ASP A 28 17.44 -6.03 6.73
C ASP A 28 16.81 -7.39 7.06
N GLU A 29 17.60 -8.30 7.61
CA GLU A 29 17.19 -9.66 8.01
C GLU A 29 16.14 -9.70 9.14
N ASN A 30 15.94 -8.59 9.84
CA ASN A 30 14.94 -8.41 10.90
C ASN A 30 13.75 -7.55 10.44
N TYR A 31 13.62 -7.31 9.13
CA TYR A 31 12.61 -6.46 8.49
C TYR A 31 12.69 -4.98 8.94
N VAL A 32 13.86 -4.50 9.35
CA VAL A 32 14.08 -3.08 9.65
C VAL A 32 14.34 -2.32 8.35
N ILE A 33 13.60 -1.24 8.15
CA ILE A 33 13.71 -0.40 6.95
C ILE A 33 15.00 0.44 7.04
N ASP A 34 15.72 0.54 5.93
CA ASP A 34 16.86 1.43 5.77
C ASP A 34 16.44 2.90 6.02
N ASP A 35 17.14 3.56 6.94
CA ASP A 35 16.84 4.94 7.33
C ASP A 35 17.00 5.94 6.18
N GLU A 36 17.97 5.74 5.27
CA GLU A 36 18.18 6.61 4.12
C GLU A 36 17.03 6.47 3.11
N TRP A 37 16.54 5.24 2.92
CA TRP A 37 15.37 4.99 2.08
C TRP A 37 14.11 5.62 2.66
N LEU A 38 13.85 5.45 3.95
CA LEU A 38 12.69 6.04 4.63
C LEU A 38 12.77 7.58 4.60
N ALA A 39 13.95 8.17 4.80
CA ALA A 39 14.17 9.61 4.66
C ALA A 39 13.93 10.08 3.22
N ARG A 40 14.28 9.26 2.20
CA ARG A 40 14.00 9.58 0.80
C ARG A 40 12.49 9.56 0.50
N VAL A 41 11.77 8.58 1.00
CA VAL A 41 10.31 8.52 0.90
C VAL A 41 9.69 9.77 1.53
N LYS A 42 10.12 10.10 2.75
CA LYS A 42 9.68 11.32 3.46
C LYS A 42 9.88 12.57 2.62
N GLN A 43 11.05 12.74 2.04
CA GLN A 43 11.36 13.91 1.22
C GLN A 43 10.40 14.09 0.04
N ILE A 44 10.00 12.99 -0.62
CA ILE A 44 9.04 13.06 -1.73
C ILE A 44 7.64 13.39 -1.20
N VAL A 45 7.22 12.77 -0.10
CA VAL A 45 5.95 13.08 0.58
C VAL A 45 5.89 14.56 0.95
N ASP A 46 6.95 15.10 1.57
CA ASP A 46 7.02 16.51 1.96
C ASP A 46 6.83 17.43 0.75
N TRP A 47 7.48 17.17 -0.38
CA TRP A 47 7.31 17.96 -1.59
C TRP A 47 5.87 17.96 -2.12
N VAL A 48 5.18 16.82 -2.04
CA VAL A 48 3.76 16.70 -2.45
C VAL A 48 2.88 17.54 -1.52
N LEU A 49 3.09 17.44 -0.20
CA LEU A 49 2.30 18.17 0.78
C LEU A 49 2.59 19.68 0.76
N GLU A 50 3.84 20.09 0.52
CA GLU A 50 4.22 21.50 0.30
C GLU A 50 3.50 22.12 -0.89
N CYS A 51 3.22 21.34 -1.93
CA CYS A 51 2.41 21.75 -3.08
C CYS A 51 0.88 21.70 -2.82
N GLU A 52 0.46 21.52 -1.56
CA GLU A 52 -0.96 21.40 -1.18
C GLU A 52 -1.71 20.30 -1.95
N MET A 53 -1.04 19.17 -2.20
CA MET A 53 -1.63 17.96 -2.81
C MET A 53 -1.73 16.84 -1.77
N TYR A 54 -2.54 15.85 -2.07
CA TYR A 54 -2.59 14.59 -1.33
C TYR A 54 -1.44 13.67 -1.80
N ALA A 55 -0.80 13.00 -0.85
CA ALA A 55 0.20 11.96 -1.11
C ALA A 55 -0.38 10.59 -0.76
N ILE A 56 -0.25 9.61 -1.65
CA ILE A 56 -0.57 8.21 -1.36
C ILE A 56 0.74 7.43 -1.42
N ILE A 57 1.12 6.75 -0.35
CA ILE A 57 2.27 5.86 -0.29
C ILE A 57 1.82 4.41 -0.10
N ASN A 58 2.55 3.45 -0.66
CA ASN A 58 2.14 2.05 -0.67
C ASN A 58 3.32 1.06 -0.58
N ILE A 59 2.97 -0.22 -0.56
CA ILE A 59 3.86 -1.35 -0.89
C ILE A 59 3.58 -1.72 -2.34
N HIS A 60 4.57 -1.52 -3.25
CA HIS A 60 4.30 -1.58 -4.71
C HIS A 60 4.77 -2.86 -5.38
N HIS A 61 6.08 -3.02 -5.63
CA HIS A 61 6.65 -4.17 -6.36
C HIS A 61 7.35 -5.18 -5.44
N ASP A 62 6.76 -5.46 -4.28
CA ASP A 62 7.24 -6.47 -3.35
C ASP A 62 6.69 -7.89 -3.66
N ASP A 63 5.82 -8.01 -4.66
CA ASP A 63 5.15 -9.22 -5.14
C ASP A 63 6.08 -10.27 -5.75
N THR A 64 7.29 -9.90 -6.13
CA THR A 64 8.34 -10.80 -6.60
C THR A 64 9.36 -11.18 -5.52
N PHE A 65 9.16 -10.74 -4.28
CA PHE A 65 10.05 -10.98 -3.15
C PHE A 65 9.34 -11.74 -2.03
N TRP A 66 8.67 -11.02 -1.15
CA TRP A 66 8.03 -11.57 0.05
C TRP A 66 6.49 -11.52 -0.01
N LEU A 67 5.91 -10.65 -0.83
CA LEU A 67 4.46 -10.43 -0.90
C LEU A 67 3.82 -11.49 -1.82
N ILE A 68 3.90 -12.76 -1.43
CA ILE A 68 3.30 -13.89 -2.12
C ILE A 68 1.99 -14.24 -1.42
N THR A 69 0.88 -14.18 -2.14
CA THR A 69 -0.48 -14.20 -1.57
C THR A 69 -1.14 -15.58 -1.63
N ASP A 70 -0.38 -16.63 -1.42
CA ASP A 70 -0.87 -17.99 -1.18
C ASP A 70 -0.75 -18.38 0.30
N LYS A 71 -1.41 -19.47 0.67
CA LYS A 71 -1.47 -19.94 2.06
C LYS A 71 -0.11 -20.40 2.62
N ALA A 72 0.77 -20.89 1.76
CA ALA A 72 2.09 -21.37 2.17
C ALA A 72 3.02 -20.22 2.60
N HIS A 73 2.81 -19.01 2.06
CA HIS A 73 3.63 -17.84 2.33
C HIS A 73 2.95 -16.81 3.25
N GLU A 74 1.69 -17.02 3.62
CA GLU A 74 0.88 -16.06 4.38
C GLU A 74 1.52 -15.64 5.71
N GLU A 75 2.10 -16.58 6.46
CA GLU A 75 2.73 -16.28 7.75
C GLU A 75 3.90 -15.29 7.58
N ASN A 76 4.79 -15.58 6.64
CA ASN A 76 5.91 -14.70 6.33
C ASN A 76 5.43 -13.33 5.79
N ALA A 77 4.51 -13.34 4.84
CA ALA A 77 3.97 -12.10 4.27
C ALA A 77 3.30 -11.23 5.35
N THR A 78 2.58 -11.86 6.30
CA THR A 78 1.97 -11.16 7.44
C THR A 78 3.01 -10.54 8.37
N ALA A 79 4.10 -11.25 8.65
CA ALA A 79 5.19 -10.73 9.49
C ALA A 79 5.84 -9.49 8.83
N VAL A 80 6.18 -9.60 7.54
CA VAL A 80 6.85 -8.52 6.80
C VAL A 80 5.95 -7.30 6.63
N ILE A 81 4.69 -7.48 6.21
CA ILE A 81 3.76 -6.35 6.01
C ILE A 81 3.47 -5.62 7.33
N THR A 82 3.37 -6.36 8.43
CA THR A 82 3.20 -5.79 9.77
C THR A 82 4.43 -4.97 10.17
N ALA A 83 5.63 -5.50 9.95
CA ALA A 83 6.89 -4.81 10.27
C ALA A 83 7.04 -3.52 9.46
N ILE A 84 6.76 -3.54 8.15
CA ILE A 84 6.83 -2.36 7.29
C ILE A 84 5.83 -1.31 7.78
N TRP A 85 4.54 -1.65 7.90
CA TRP A 85 3.52 -0.67 8.26
C TRP A 85 3.66 -0.16 9.69
N SER A 86 4.20 -0.94 10.64
CA SER A 86 4.51 -0.45 11.98
C SER A 86 5.58 0.66 11.94
N GLN A 87 6.65 0.48 11.16
CA GLN A 87 7.74 1.46 11.04
C GLN A 87 7.30 2.69 10.25
N VAL A 88 6.66 2.49 9.10
CA VAL A 88 6.17 3.59 8.24
C VAL A 88 5.15 4.43 9.00
N SER A 89 4.17 3.81 9.65
CA SER A 89 3.13 4.55 10.38
C SER A 89 3.68 5.27 11.61
N GLU A 90 4.62 4.70 12.36
CA GLU A 90 5.31 5.41 13.45
C GLU A 90 6.08 6.63 12.93
N TYR A 91 6.78 6.48 11.80
CA TYR A 91 7.57 7.57 11.21
C TYR A 91 6.71 8.74 10.71
N PHE A 92 5.51 8.45 10.20
CA PHE A 92 4.58 9.43 9.64
C PHE A 92 3.38 9.77 10.54
N LYS A 93 3.37 9.35 11.80
CA LYS A 93 2.18 9.44 12.66
C LYS A 93 1.63 10.85 12.88
N ASP A 94 2.48 11.86 12.80
CA ASP A 94 2.11 13.27 13.01
C ASP A 94 1.72 14.00 11.72
N TYR A 95 1.83 13.34 10.55
CA TYR A 95 1.43 13.91 9.27
C TYR A 95 -0.08 14.06 9.18
N ASP A 96 -0.55 15.14 8.54
CA ASP A 96 -1.97 15.43 8.41
C ASP A 96 -2.73 14.45 7.49
N GLU A 97 -4.03 14.67 7.33
CA GLU A 97 -4.96 13.81 6.56
C GLU A 97 -4.67 13.77 5.07
N ARG A 98 -3.79 14.62 4.55
CA ARG A 98 -3.40 14.60 3.13
C ARG A 98 -2.40 13.49 2.81
N LEU A 99 -1.81 12.86 3.82
CA LEU A 99 -1.04 11.62 3.62
C LEU A 99 -1.97 10.42 3.81
N ILE A 100 -2.13 9.63 2.76
CA ILE A 100 -2.95 8.42 2.71
C ILE A 100 -2.04 7.22 2.58
N PHE A 101 -2.34 6.14 3.28
CA PHE A 101 -1.64 4.87 3.14
C PHE A 101 -2.44 3.90 2.26
N GLU A 102 -1.77 3.19 1.37
CA GLU A 102 -2.35 2.11 0.58
C GLU A 102 -1.61 0.81 0.91
N THR A 103 -2.32 -0.15 1.46
CA THR A 103 -1.71 -1.35 2.06
C THR A 103 -0.80 -2.11 1.12
N MET A 104 -1.22 -2.29 -0.13
CA MET A 104 -0.52 -3.03 -1.19
C MET A 104 -0.97 -2.50 -2.56
N ASN A 105 -0.13 -2.68 -3.60
CA ASN A 105 -0.47 -2.31 -4.98
C ASN A 105 -1.37 -3.36 -5.66
N GLU A 106 -0.77 -4.44 -6.15
CA GLU A 106 -1.43 -5.52 -6.90
C GLU A 106 -1.01 -6.88 -6.33
N PRO A 107 -1.39 -7.20 -5.07
CA PRO A 107 -0.96 -8.43 -4.41
C PRO A 107 -1.49 -9.66 -5.13
N ARG A 108 -0.58 -10.52 -5.59
CA ARG A 108 -0.90 -11.71 -6.37
C ARG A 108 0.17 -12.79 -6.26
N VAL A 109 -0.13 -13.98 -6.77
CA VAL A 109 0.85 -15.07 -6.93
C VAL A 109 1.43 -14.99 -8.34
N VAL A 110 2.60 -14.39 -8.47
CA VAL A 110 3.26 -14.15 -9.76
C VAL A 110 3.67 -15.48 -10.40
N GLY A 111 3.45 -15.61 -11.72
CA GLY A 111 3.88 -16.74 -12.52
C GLY A 111 3.02 -18.00 -12.44
N CYS A 112 1.89 -17.97 -11.72
CA CYS A 112 0.94 -19.08 -11.72
C CYS A 112 -0.16 -18.90 -12.79
N ASP A 113 -0.85 -19.99 -13.16
CA ASP A 113 -1.92 -19.98 -14.18
C ASP A 113 -3.09 -19.06 -13.78
N THR A 114 -3.25 -18.77 -12.49
CA THR A 114 -4.30 -17.93 -11.94
C THR A 114 -3.77 -16.56 -11.47
N GLU A 115 -2.60 -16.14 -11.94
CA GLU A 115 -1.95 -14.91 -11.49
C GLU A 115 -2.89 -13.70 -11.44
N TRP A 116 -3.65 -13.48 -12.51
CA TRP A 116 -4.54 -12.31 -12.60
C TRP A 116 -5.98 -12.58 -12.19
N SER A 117 -6.40 -13.82 -12.08
CA SER A 117 -7.76 -14.17 -11.68
C SER A 117 -7.88 -14.54 -10.21
N GLY A 118 -6.82 -15.07 -9.63
CA GLY A 118 -6.80 -15.64 -8.28
C GLY A 118 -7.70 -16.87 -8.10
N ILE A 119 -7.67 -17.39 -6.90
CA ILE A 119 -8.59 -18.43 -6.38
C ILE A 119 -9.07 -18.00 -4.99
N PRO A 120 -10.12 -18.62 -4.42
CA PRO A 120 -10.65 -18.23 -3.11
C PRO A 120 -9.61 -18.15 -2.00
N GLU A 121 -8.63 -19.05 -1.98
CA GLU A 121 -7.52 -19.04 -1.02
C GLU A 121 -6.68 -17.76 -1.13
N HIS A 122 -6.33 -17.35 -2.36
CA HIS A 122 -5.55 -16.13 -2.60
C HIS A 122 -6.32 -14.87 -2.14
N TYR A 123 -7.66 -14.84 -2.34
CA TYR A 123 -8.50 -13.73 -1.88
C TYR A 123 -8.52 -13.65 -0.36
N GLU A 124 -8.58 -14.81 0.32
CA GLU A 124 -8.53 -14.87 1.78
C GLU A 124 -7.21 -14.32 2.32
N VAL A 125 -6.07 -14.74 1.74
CA VAL A 125 -4.75 -14.25 2.13
C VAL A 125 -4.64 -12.74 1.93
N VAL A 126 -5.07 -12.18 0.79
CA VAL A 126 -5.07 -10.72 0.56
C VAL A 126 -5.92 -9.99 1.61
N ASN A 127 -7.08 -10.51 1.96
CA ASN A 127 -7.90 -9.93 3.04
C ASN A 127 -7.14 -9.93 4.37
N ASN A 128 -6.49 -11.02 4.74
CA ASN A 128 -5.75 -11.15 5.99
C ASN A 128 -4.56 -10.16 6.03
N LEU A 129 -3.84 -9.99 4.91
CA LEU A 129 -2.76 -9.01 4.79
C LEU A 129 -3.27 -7.57 4.88
N ASN A 130 -4.40 -7.23 4.25
CA ASN A 130 -5.04 -5.92 4.40
C ASN A 130 -5.36 -5.62 5.87
N PHE A 131 -5.94 -6.60 6.60
CA PHE A 131 -6.26 -6.44 8.01
C PHE A 131 -5.01 -6.34 8.89
N ALA A 132 -3.96 -7.09 8.61
CA ALA A 132 -2.68 -7.00 9.33
C ALA A 132 -2.04 -5.63 9.17
N ALA A 133 -1.99 -5.10 7.94
CA ALA A 133 -1.50 -3.77 7.64
C ALA A 133 -2.33 -2.69 8.34
N LEU A 134 -3.66 -2.73 8.21
CA LEU A 134 -4.56 -1.76 8.85
C LEU A 134 -4.39 -1.77 10.36
N LYS A 135 -4.30 -2.95 10.97
CA LYS A 135 -4.08 -3.09 12.41
C LYS A 135 -2.76 -2.42 12.83
N ALA A 136 -1.64 -2.73 12.16
CA ALA A 136 -0.35 -2.13 12.45
C ALA A 136 -0.38 -0.59 12.34
N ILE A 137 -1.05 -0.07 11.32
CA ILE A 137 -1.24 1.37 11.12
C ILE A 137 -2.04 1.98 12.29
N ARG A 138 -3.16 1.41 12.69
CA ARG A 138 -4.01 1.94 13.78
C ARG A 138 -3.31 1.87 15.14
N GLU A 139 -2.58 0.78 15.42
CA GLU A 139 -1.86 0.57 16.66
C GLU A 139 -0.68 1.54 16.87
N SER A 140 -0.17 2.19 15.82
CA SER A 140 0.86 3.22 15.94
C SER A 140 0.34 4.53 16.59
N GLY A 141 -0.98 4.71 16.65
CA GLY A 141 -1.62 5.85 17.32
C GLY A 141 -1.46 7.19 16.59
N GLY A 142 -1.65 8.29 17.33
CA GLY A 142 -1.57 9.63 16.77
C GLY A 142 -2.59 9.87 15.68
N LYS A 143 -2.20 10.56 14.59
CA LYS A 143 -3.11 10.81 13.46
C LYS A 143 -3.44 9.56 12.65
N ASN A 144 -2.72 8.45 12.87
CA ASN A 144 -3.00 7.18 12.20
C ASN A 144 -4.27 6.50 12.72
N GLU A 145 -4.81 6.88 13.87
CA GLU A 145 -6.11 6.39 14.37
C GLU A 145 -7.25 6.73 13.41
N SER A 146 -7.15 7.84 12.68
CA SER A 146 -8.17 8.31 11.73
C SER A 146 -7.63 8.59 10.32
N ARG A 147 -6.38 8.20 10.02
CA ARG A 147 -5.79 8.32 8.68
C ARG A 147 -6.56 7.47 7.68
N PHE A 148 -6.82 8.02 6.49
CA PHE A 148 -7.35 7.22 5.40
C PHE A 148 -6.35 6.13 4.98
N VAL A 149 -6.83 4.89 4.97
CA VAL A 149 -6.06 3.70 4.54
C VAL A 149 -6.81 3.03 3.41
N SER A 150 -6.15 2.87 2.28
CA SER A 150 -6.70 2.16 1.12
C SER A 150 -6.30 0.69 1.18
N ILE A 151 -7.29 -0.20 1.19
CA ILE A 151 -7.11 -1.64 1.03
C ILE A 151 -7.40 -2.04 -0.42
N THR A 152 -6.95 -3.21 -0.84
CA THR A 152 -7.11 -3.63 -2.23
C THR A 152 -7.67 -5.04 -2.36
N THR A 153 -8.26 -5.35 -3.51
CA THR A 153 -8.64 -6.71 -3.90
C THR A 153 -7.40 -7.49 -4.37
N TYR A 154 -7.55 -8.81 -4.58
CA TYR A 154 -6.50 -9.60 -5.25
C TYR A 154 -6.13 -8.98 -6.60
N ALA A 155 -4.83 -8.77 -6.83
CA ALA A 155 -4.26 -8.11 -8.01
C ALA A 155 -4.91 -6.74 -8.31
N ALA A 156 -5.48 -6.07 -7.31
CA ALA A 156 -6.27 -4.84 -7.43
C ALA A 156 -7.41 -4.93 -8.48
N ARG A 157 -7.90 -6.12 -8.77
CA ARG A 157 -8.86 -6.37 -9.85
C ARG A 157 -10.26 -5.86 -9.52
N CYS A 158 -10.95 -5.37 -10.56
CA CYS A 158 -12.31 -4.83 -10.47
C CYS A 158 -13.41 -5.83 -10.87
N GLU A 159 -13.06 -7.09 -11.21
CA GLU A 159 -14.02 -8.11 -11.58
C GLU A 159 -14.83 -8.58 -10.37
N ILE A 160 -16.00 -9.14 -10.66
CA ILE A 160 -17.00 -9.56 -9.65
C ILE A 160 -16.39 -10.47 -8.58
N LYS A 161 -15.57 -11.47 -8.96
CA LYS A 161 -15.04 -12.47 -8.01
C LYS A 161 -14.13 -11.86 -6.95
N PRO A 162 -13.02 -11.16 -7.30
CA PRO A 162 -12.16 -10.53 -6.29
C PRO A 162 -12.87 -9.44 -5.50
N VAL A 163 -13.76 -8.65 -6.13
CA VAL A 163 -14.52 -7.60 -5.42
C VAL A 163 -15.52 -8.21 -4.43
N SER A 164 -16.27 -9.25 -4.81
CA SER A 164 -17.21 -9.90 -3.92
C SER A 164 -16.53 -10.66 -2.77
N ALA A 165 -15.27 -11.02 -2.92
CA ALA A 165 -14.50 -11.70 -1.89
C ALA A 165 -13.81 -10.73 -0.91
N LEU A 166 -13.76 -9.42 -1.23
CA LEU A 166 -13.16 -8.42 -0.36
C LEU A 166 -13.95 -8.29 0.94
N ARG A 167 -13.26 -8.42 2.06
CA ARG A 167 -13.84 -8.16 3.40
C ARG A 167 -13.54 -6.72 3.80
N LEU A 168 -14.59 -5.95 4.04
CA LEU A 168 -14.46 -4.57 4.52
C LEU A 168 -14.35 -4.57 6.06
N PRO A 169 -13.35 -3.88 6.63
CA PRO A 169 -13.30 -3.66 8.07
C PRO A 169 -14.39 -2.66 8.52
N ASP A 170 -14.78 -2.74 9.79
CA ASP A 170 -15.65 -1.74 10.41
C ASP A 170 -14.82 -0.52 10.84
N ASP A 171 -14.37 0.24 9.85
CA ASP A 171 -13.52 1.41 10.02
C ASP A 171 -13.92 2.48 8.98
N PRO A 172 -14.43 3.65 9.42
CA PRO A 172 -14.95 4.69 8.52
C PRO A 172 -13.85 5.40 7.70
N HIS A 173 -12.57 5.18 8.01
CA HIS A 173 -11.45 5.79 7.31
C HIS A 173 -10.76 4.79 6.36
N VAL A 174 -11.48 3.76 5.91
CA VAL A 174 -10.98 2.81 4.91
C VAL A 174 -11.52 3.15 3.53
N LEU A 175 -10.62 3.16 2.56
CA LEU A 175 -10.88 3.28 1.13
C LEU A 175 -10.61 1.94 0.45
N VAL A 176 -11.15 1.74 -0.76
CA VAL A 176 -10.84 0.57 -1.59
C VAL A 176 -10.16 1.03 -2.87
N SER A 177 -8.96 0.50 -3.13
CA SER A 177 -8.22 0.69 -4.38
C SER A 177 -8.51 -0.47 -5.32
N ILE A 178 -8.92 -0.13 -6.54
CA ILE A 178 -9.06 -1.09 -7.65
C ILE A 178 -8.49 -0.48 -8.93
N HIS A 179 -7.86 -1.32 -9.75
CA HIS A 179 -7.28 -0.92 -11.02
C HIS A 179 -8.15 -1.40 -12.18
N CYS A 180 -8.54 -0.48 -13.05
CA CYS A 180 -9.34 -0.76 -14.24
C CYS A 180 -8.55 -0.42 -15.50
N TYR A 181 -8.19 -1.44 -16.27
CA TYR A 181 -7.45 -1.30 -17.54
C TYR A 181 -8.35 -1.51 -18.76
N TYR A 182 -9.67 -1.27 -18.62
CA TYR A 182 -10.60 -1.42 -19.72
C TYR A 182 -10.52 -0.22 -20.68
N GLY A 183 -10.32 -0.50 -21.98
CA GLY A 183 -10.39 0.48 -23.05
C GLY A 183 -9.10 0.75 -23.82
N THR A 184 -8.06 -0.04 -23.62
CA THR A 184 -6.86 -0.05 -24.45
C THR A 184 -6.90 -1.24 -25.41
N ALA A 185 -7.90 -1.31 -26.27
CA ALA A 185 -7.92 -2.21 -27.41
C ALA A 185 -7.57 -1.43 -28.67
#